data_085798af950ced20d7b963fb812d726d
#
_entry.id   085798af950ced20d7b963fb812d726d
#
_cell.length_a   1.000
_cell.length_b   1.000
_cell.length_c   1.000
_cell.angle_alpha   90.00
_cell.angle_beta   90.00
_cell.angle_gamma   90.00
#
_symmetry.space_group_name_H-M   'P 1'
#
loop_
_entity.id
_entity.type
_entity.pdbx_description
1 polymer ?
#
loop_
_entity_poly.entity_id
_entity_poly.type
_entity_poly.pdbx_seq_one_letter_code
_entity_poly.pdbx_strand_id
1 'polypeptide(L)'
;MAWPVLLGCVWLWAGPALAEVGTFDKCQDFFYKKTSPSGFAKADTANICQRYQNRYHFATLYNKANRIPLWSAYTLDGSRCSQQTKKRSKWFVEPQLSDQNKSPDMTTEAESTLSKDELRSSQAVNEDYEDTSYDRGHLNPNAFQCDERRTATFTLTNAAPMDPCFNRIHWYQLEKTLKAQISGSCKSGIPYLVTGTVPNVNVKIPMQSEDEEGDRSRPFNQVSVPSHIWTAVCCDDIDSRQKFSLAFLAENREESKLRIMSVKELNAELTRLYVRSVKVFADDCGSENDKVKKVVTAVRSTLYNTFQILLSDRYSQLLPGRKRNRLDAETAQMMCSQNLDQNSLQLTNVRFAVGFPDLSEWQKRFTNLYVQDNLACVLTPAAAAEVAKDSGISDRECTLQEQKHLPDSRVTAQGWSCVGAPCGYYGYAFSWCYTSHGNDWDYCCTSKCSVNPDSEQYECSKGDGSTTSCSPQYSAVTVTGKPCRADHPCGLYGKGYYWCYTDYKQTWEYCCSPQHYCGYHTYSYQWCYIKDAKGAWEYCTP
;
A
#
# COMPACT_ATOMS: atom_id res chain seq x y z
N MET A 1 -19.58 67.75 49.46
CA MET A 1 -20.25 66.95 48.43
C MET A 1 -19.16 66.10 47.75
N ALA A 2 -19.07 64.84 48.11
CA ALA A 2 -18.09 63.93 47.56
C ALA A 2 -18.86 62.97 46.63
N TRP A 3 -18.41 62.91 45.34
CA TRP A 3 -18.94 61.97 44.39
C TRP A 3 -18.14 60.67 44.47
N PRO A 4 -18.75 59.47 44.47
CA PRO A 4 -18.03 58.22 44.39
C PRO A 4 -17.75 57.87 42.92
N VAL A 5 -16.48 57.63 42.61
CA VAL A 5 -16.02 57.09 41.34
C VAL A 5 -16.34 55.58 41.33
N LEU A 6 -17.30 55.18 40.49
CA LEU A 6 -17.58 53.77 40.18
C LEU A 6 -16.49 53.23 39.24
N LEU A 7 -15.55 52.47 39.78
CA LEU A 7 -14.62 51.62 39.01
C LEU A 7 -15.39 50.40 38.48
N GLY A 8 -15.80 50.48 37.21
CA GLY A 8 -16.34 49.34 36.47
C GLY A 8 -15.25 48.33 36.19
N CYS A 9 -15.24 47.18 36.88
CA CYS A 9 -14.45 46.02 36.50
C CYS A 9 -15.01 45.43 35.20
N VAL A 10 -14.37 45.72 34.08
CA VAL A 10 -14.57 45.00 32.81
C VAL A 10 -13.97 43.61 33.00
N TRP A 11 -14.80 42.62 33.31
CA TRP A 11 -14.42 41.22 33.19
C TRP A 11 -14.32 40.89 31.71
N LEU A 12 -13.08 40.90 31.18
CA LEU A 12 -12.76 40.26 29.91
C LEU A 12 -13.02 38.76 30.10
N TRP A 13 -14.17 38.30 29.64
CA TRP A 13 -14.43 36.90 29.43
C TRP A 13 -13.46 36.43 28.34
N ALA A 14 -12.28 35.98 28.75
CA ALA A 14 -11.49 35.10 27.92
C ALA A 14 -12.31 33.80 27.78
N GLY A 15 -13.11 33.74 26.75
CA GLY A 15 -13.74 32.47 26.37
C GLY A 15 -12.67 31.39 26.31
N PRO A 16 -12.94 30.16 26.75
CA PRO A 16 -11.95 29.09 26.64
C PRO A 16 -11.48 29.02 25.18
N ALA A 17 -10.17 29.16 24.98
CA ALA A 17 -9.57 28.96 23.66
C ALA A 17 -10.06 27.60 23.16
N LEU A 18 -10.78 27.61 22.03
CA LEU A 18 -11.37 26.40 21.45
C LEU A 18 -10.22 25.56 20.90
N ALA A 19 -9.71 24.65 21.75
CA ALA A 19 -8.65 23.75 21.39
C ALA A 19 -9.15 22.74 20.34
N GLU A 20 -8.38 22.53 19.28
CA GLU A 20 -8.56 21.46 18.30
C GLU A 20 -8.24 20.10 18.95
N VAL A 21 -7.19 20.05 19.76
CA VAL A 21 -6.73 18.87 20.50
C VAL A 21 -7.33 18.88 21.91
N GLY A 22 -8.12 17.85 22.24
CA GLY A 22 -8.75 17.75 23.58
C GLY A 22 -9.87 16.74 23.62
N THR A 23 -11.12 17.19 23.36
CA THR A 23 -12.30 16.33 23.31
C THR A 23 -12.93 16.34 21.92
N PHE A 24 -13.84 15.39 21.63
CA PHE A 24 -14.57 15.37 20.35
C PHE A 24 -15.85 16.23 20.35
N ASP A 25 -16.09 17.06 21.37
CA ASP A 25 -17.34 17.82 21.52
C ASP A 25 -17.62 18.75 20.34
N LYS A 26 -16.58 19.27 19.69
CA LYS A 26 -16.68 20.18 18.54
C LYS A 26 -16.86 19.49 17.20
N CYS A 27 -16.69 18.16 17.14
CA CYS A 27 -16.73 17.38 15.90
C CYS A 27 -17.59 16.12 15.98
N GLN A 28 -18.58 16.10 16.86
CA GLN A 28 -19.50 14.98 17.05
C GLN A 28 -20.32 14.65 15.80
N ASP A 29 -20.51 15.61 14.90
CA ASP A 29 -21.25 15.43 13.64
C ASP A 29 -20.56 14.47 12.66
N PHE A 30 -19.29 14.15 12.88
CA PHE A 30 -18.57 13.14 12.09
C PHE A 30 -18.78 11.71 12.61
N PHE A 31 -19.49 11.54 13.72
CA PHE A 31 -19.75 10.23 14.32
C PHE A 31 -21.20 9.80 14.14
N TYR A 32 -21.37 8.56 13.72
CA TYR A 32 -22.68 7.93 13.70
C TYR A 32 -23.32 7.97 15.10
N LYS A 33 -24.56 8.48 15.19
CA LYS A 33 -25.26 8.73 16.47
C LYS A 33 -24.43 9.58 17.46
N LYS A 34 -23.59 10.47 16.96
CA LYS A 34 -22.69 11.33 17.75
C LYS A 34 -21.81 10.56 18.75
N THR A 35 -21.55 9.29 18.48
CA THR A 35 -20.78 8.39 19.34
C THR A 35 -19.46 8.03 18.66
N SER A 36 -18.35 8.44 19.26
CA SER A 36 -17.01 8.13 18.75
C SER A 36 -16.66 6.64 18.90
N PRO A 37 -15.80 6.09 18.05
CA PRO A 37 -15.25 4.74 18.22
C PRO A 37 -14.61 4.57 19.59
N SER A 38 -14.79 3.41 20.21
CA SER A 38 -14.34 3.14 21.58
C SER A 38 -13.39 1.94 21.67
N GLY A 39 -12.60 1.89 22.75
CA GLY A 39 -11.64 0.82 23.02
C GLY A 39 -10.26 1.00 22.38
N PHE A 40 -10.02 2.07 21.64
CA PHE A 40 -8.74 2.36 20.99
C PHE A 40 -7.80 3.22 21.84
N ALA A 41 -8.35 4.11 22.65
CA ALA A 41 -7.58 5.08 23.43
C ALA A 41 -6.64 4.42 24.44
N LYS A 42 -5.45 4.99 24.57
CA LYS A 42 -4.40 4.69 25.58
C LYS A 42 -3.90 6.01 26.18
N ALA A 43 -3.00 5.93 27.15
CA ALA A 43 -2.42 7.13 27.79
C ALA A 43 -1.78 8.11 26.77
N ASP A 44 -1.17 7.59 25.72
CA ASP A 44 -0.47 8.38 24.68
C ASP A 44 -1.36 8.76 23.50
N THR A 45 -2.69 8.71 23.65
CA THR A 45 -3.60 9.13 22.58
C THR A 45 -4.10 10.54 22.76
N ALA A 46 -4.34 11.22 21.64
CA ALA A 46 -4.97 12.53 21.59
C ALA A 46 -6.21 12.49 20.69
N ASN A 47 -7.28 13.13 21.15
CA ASN A 47 -8.47 13.38 20.34
C ASN A 47 -8.27 14.68 19.58
N ILE A 48 -8.44 14.66 18.27
CA ILE A 48 -8.25 15.81 17.39
C ILE A 48 -9.53 16.04 16.59
N CYS A 49 -10.14 17.21 16.76
CA CYS A 49 -11.13 17.73 15.82
C CYS A 49 -10.36 18.47 14.70
N GLN A 50 -10.13 17.82 13.58
CA GLN A 50 -9.29 18.32 12.50
C GLN A 50 -9.80 19.64 11.94
N ARG A 51 -9.02 20.71 12.16
CA ARG A 51 -9.43 22.09 11.90
C ARG A 51 -8.54 22.75 10.84
N TYR A 52 -9.20 23.33 9.84
CA TYR A 52 -8.56 24.09 8.77
C TYR A 52 -9.43 25.28 8.40
N GLN A 53 -8.83 26.47 8.27
CA GLN A 53 -9.53 27.73 7.98
C GLN A 53 -10.72 27.97 8.91
N ASN A 54 -10.48 27.79 10.20
CA ASN A 54 -11.46 28.04 11.27
C ASN A 54 -12.71 27.15 11.22
N ARG A 55 -12.65 25.98 10.56
CA ARG A 55 -13.73 24.99 10.45
C ARG A 55 -13.24 23.60 10.78
N TYR A 56 -14.13 22.78 11.35
CA TYR A 56 -13.87 21.37 11.58
C TYR A 56 -14.27 20.53 10.37
N HIS A 57 -13.44 19.61 9.96
CA HIS A 57 -13.61 18.83 8.73
C HIS A 57 -13.77 17.33 8.94
N PHE A 58 -13.16 16.80 9.99
CA PHE A 58 -13.27 15.40 10.43
C PHE A 58 -12.65 15.23 11.82
N ALA A 59 -12.69 14.01 12.38
CA ALA A 59 -12.14 13.70 13.69
C ALA A 59 -11.09 12.60 13.60
N THR A 60 -10.02 12.70 14.40
CA THR A 60 -8.94 11.71 14.44
C THR A 60 -8.60 11.36 15.89
N LEU A 61 -8.46 10.07 16.19
CA LEU A 61 -7.77 9.59 17.39
C LEU A 61 -6.33 9.29 17.01
N TYR A 62 -5.39 10.05 17.53
CA TYR A 62 -3.98 9.98 17.20
C TYR A 62 -3.16 9.35 18.33
N ASN A 63 -2.24 8.45 18.00
CA ASN A 63 -1.30 7.87 18.94
C ASN A 63 0.05 8.62 18.87
N LYS A 64 0.38 9.39 19.91
CA LYS A 64 1.61 10.19 19.97
C LYS A 64 2.88 9.34 20.07
N ALA A 65 2.83 8.19 20.76
CA ALA A 65 3.99 7.30 20.90
C ALA A 65 4.36 6.58 19.60
N ASN A 66 3.36 6.21 18.79
CA ASN A 66 3.54 5.57 17.50
C ASN A 66 3.56 6.58 16.33
N ARG A 67 3.16 7.83 16.58
CA ARG A 67 3.05 8.93 15.61
C ARG A 67 2.22 8.59 14.37
N ILE A 68 1.14 7.83 14.57
CA ILE A 68 0.14 7.49 13.57
C ILE A 68 -1.28 7.66 14.10
N PRO A 69 -2.27 7.97 13.24
CA PRO A 69 -3.67 7.90 13.61
C PRO A 69 -4.06 6.45 13.90
N LEU A 70 -4.80 6.24 14.99
CA LEU A 70 -5.49 4.97 15.26
C LEU A 70 -6.73 4.84 14.39
N TRP A 71 -7.44 5.95 14.20
CA TRP A 71 -8.53 6.09 13.25
C TRP A 71 -8.82 7.56 12.93
N SER A 72 -9.42 7.78 11.73
CA SER A 72 -10.08 9.02 11.35
C SER A 72 -11.54 8.73 11.03
N ALA A 73 -12.46 9.54 11.58
CA ALA A 73 -13.89 9.46 11.37
C ALA A 73 -14.39 10.67 10.58
N TYR A 74 -15.17 10.43 9.54
CA TYR A 74 -15.59 11.44 8.58
C TYR A 74 -16.89 11.06 7.89
N THR A 75 -17.49 12.04 7.18
CA THR A 75 -18.62 11.81 6.28
C THR A 75 -18.16 11.98 4.84
N LEU A 76 -18.74 11.20 3.93
CA LEU A 76 -18.50 11.37 2.49
C LEU A 76 -19.17 12.68 2.01
N ASP A 77 -18.42 13.54 1.34
CA ASP A 77 -18.98 14.71 0.69
C ASP A 77 -19.67 14.30 -0.62
N GLY A 78 -21.00 14.40 -0.62
CA GLY A 78 -21.83 14.08 -1.79
C GLY A 78 -21.90 15.19 -2.82
N SER A 79 -21.30 16.36 -2.57
CA SER A 79 -21.32 17.49 -3.50
C SER A 79 -20.48 17.19 -4.74
N ARG A 80 -20.86 17.77 -5.89
CA ARG A 80 -19.97 17.78 -7.05
C ARG A 80 -18.84 18.75 -6.75
N CYS A 81 -17.65 18.20 -6.51
CA CYS A 81 -16.47 19.02 -6.32
C CYS A 81 -16.27 19.95 -7.52
N SER A 82 -16.05 21.23 -7.28
CA SER A 82 -15.57 22.14 -8.31
C SER A 82 -14.27 21.59 -8.88
N GLN A 83 -14.06 21.70 -10.19
CA GLN A 83 -12.81 21.23 -10.81
C GLN A 83 -11.64 21.99 -10.22
N GLN A 84 -10.98 21.38 -9.25
CA GLN A 84 -9.79 21.97 -8.67
C GLN A 84 -8.56 21.64 -9.49
N THR A 85 -7.77 22.67 -9.78
CA THR A 85 -6.44 22.55 -10.33
C THR A 85 -5.60 21.58 -9.48
N LYS A 86 -4.88 20.68 -10.14
CA LYS A 86 -3.94 19.70 -9.54
C LYS A 86 -2.73 20.38 -8.87
N LYS A 87 -2.95 21.28 -7.90
CA LYS A 87 -1.85 21.70 -7.05
C LYS A 87 -1.57 20.56 -6.06
N ARG A 88 -0.35 20.06 -6.02
CA ARG A 88 0.13 19.18 -4.94
C ARG A 88 -0.10 19.92 -3.63
N SER A 89 -0.95 19.39 -2.78
CA SER A 89 -1.18 19.95 -1.45
C SER A 89 0.06 19.72 -0.60
N LYS A 90 0.47 20.75 0.12
CA LYS A 90 1.51 20.62 1.16
C LYS A 90 0.90 19.80 2.31
N TRP A 91 1.73 19.05 3.01
CA TRP A 91 1.33 18.35 4.22
C TRP A 91 1.36 19.29 5.42
N PHE A 92 0.34 19.18 6.25
CA PHE A 92 0.15 19.97 7.46
C PHE A 92 0.55 19.17 8.72
N VAL A 93 0.81 19.90 9.79
CA VAL A 93 1.01 19.42 11.16
C VAL A 93 -0.01 20.07 12.09
N GLU A 94 -0.16 19.52 13.29
CA GLU A 94 -1.09 20.01 14.32
C GLU A 94 -0.31 20.70 15.44
N PRO A 95 -0.19 22.04 15.47
CA PRO A 95 0.61 22.72 16.50
C PRO A 95 0.16 22.43 17.92
N GLN A 96 -1.16 22.35 18.17
CA GLN A 96 -1.71 22.09 19.51
C GLN A 96 -1.42 20.66 20.02
N LEU A 97 -1.05 19.73 19.16
CA LEU A 97 -0.67 18.39 19.60
C LEU A 97 0.67 18.40 20.37
N SER A 98 1.53 19.37 20.05
CA SER A 98 2.82 19.59 20.71
C SER A 98 2.73 20.65 21.82
N ASP A 99 2.00 21.74 21.59
CA ASP A 99 1.77 22.79 22.59
C ASP A 99 0.35 23.35 22.46
N GLN A 100 -0.49 23.13 23.47
CA GLN A 100 -1.91 23.54 23.50
C GLN A 100 -2.13 25.06 23.35
N ASN A 101 -1.11 25.88 23.59
CA ASN A 101 -1.19 27.32 23.44
C ASN A 101 -0.98 27.80 22.00
N LYS A 102 -0.68 26.90 21.07
CA LYS A 102 -0.45 27.23 19.67
C LYS A 102 -1.75 27.27 18.86
N SER A 103 -1.61 27.55 17.56
CA SER A 103 -2.75 27.63 16.64
C SER A 103 -3.63 26.38 16.71
N PRO A 104 -4.96 26.53 16.82
CA PRO A 104 -5.89 25.42 16.70
C PRO A 104 -6.08 24.95 15.26
N ASP A 105 -5.67 25.71 14.25
CA ASP A 105 -5.70 25.30 12.86
C ASP A 105 -4.41 24.56 12.50
N MET A 106 -4.55 23.49 11.71
CA MET A 106 -3.39 22.83 11.11
C MET A 106 -2.60 23.83 10.24
N THR A 107 -1.30 23.68 10.23
CA THR A 107 -0.38 24.55 9.49
C THR A 107 0.72 23.73 8.85
N THR A 108 1.42 24.28 7.85
CA THR A 108 2.62 23.62 7.31
C THR A 108 3.77 23.73 8.32
N GLU A 109 4.74 22.81 8.28
CA GLU A 109 5.93 22.88 9.14
C GLU A 109 6.66 24.23 8.99
N ALA A 110 6.73 24.75 7.76
CA ALA A 110 7.40 26.02 7.47
C ALA A 110 6.67 27.25 8.04
N GLU A 111 5.37 27.15 8.25
CA GLU A 111 4.53 28.23 8.80
C GLU A 111 4.33 28.06 10.33
N SER A 112 4.69 26.90 10.88
CA SER A 112 4.62 26.63 12.30
C SER A 112 5.60 27.50 13.09
N THR A 113 5.16 27.96 14.27
CA THR A 113 6.04 28.68 15.22
C THR A 113 6.84 27.71 16.11
N LEU A 114 6.60 26.40 15.98
CA LEU A 114 7.31 25.34 16.67
C LEU A 114 8.47 24.85 15.78
N SER A 115 9.59 24.53 16.41
CA SER A 115 10.69 23.82 15.73
C SER A 115 10.29 22.42 15.30
N LYS A 116 11.03 21.84 14.36
CA LYS A 116 10.81 20.47 13.90
C LYS A 116 10.88 19.45 15.06
N ASP A 117 11.81 19.63 15.99
CA ASP A 117 11.99 18.74 17.14
C ASP A 117 10.83 18.84 18.14
N GLU A 118 10.31 20.05 18.38
CA GLU A 118 9.11 20.24 19.19
C GLU A 118 7.90 19.54 18.54
N LEU A 119 7.71 19.68 17.23
CA LEU A 119 6.66 18.98 16.49
C LEU A 119 6.85 17.45 16.58
N ARG A 120 8.08 16.97 16.32
CA ARG A 120 8.42 15.55 16.33
C ARG A 120 8.24 14.90 17.71
N SER A 121 8.26 15.67 18.78
CA SER A 121 8.04 15.14 20.14
C SER A 121 6.68 14.47 20.30
N SER A 122 5.67 14.84 19.50
CA SER A 122 4.27 14.41 19.65
C SER A 122 3.62 13.91 18.36
N GLN A 123 4.19 14.17 17.20
CA GLN A 123 3.62 13.80 15.90
C GLN A 123 4.71 13.49 14.87
N ALA A 124 4.31 12.87 13.76
CA ALA A 124 5.16 12.71 12.60
C ALA A 124 5.45 14.07 11.93
N VAL A 125 6.61 14.19 11.30
CA VAL A 125 7.01 15.32 10.46
C VAL A 125 7.31 14.82 9.04
N ASN A 126 7.43 15.73 8.04
CA ASN A 126 7.64 15.33 6.65
C ASN A 126 8.90 14.50 6.45
N GLU A 127 9.97 14.87 7.13
CA GLU A 127 11.27 14.18 7.07
C GLU A 127 11.20 12.71 7.51
N ASP A 128 10.27 12.35 8.40
CA ASP A 128 10.10 10.97 8.85
C ASP A 128 9.62 10.02 7.73
N TYR A 129 9.06 10.56 6.65
CA TYR A 129 8.60 9.81 5.47
C TYR A 129 9.54 9.95 4.27
N GLU A 130 10.46 10.91 4.28
CA GLU A 130 11.39 11.13 3.19
C GLU A 130 12.38 9.98 3.10
N ASP A 131 12.70 9.57 1.88
CA ASP A 131 13.63 8.47 1.57
C ASP A 131 13.26 7.14 2.28
N THR A 132 11.98 6.91 2.47
CA THR A 132 11.45 5.64 2.96
C THR A 132 10.71 4.91 1.84
N SER A 133 10.59 3.59 1.95
CA SER A 133 9.79 2.78 1.03
C SER A 133 8.28 2.84 1.32
N TYR A 134 7.80 3.85 2.06
CA TYR A 134 6.40 3.98 2.46
C TYR A 134 5.78 5.29 2.00
N ASP A 135 4.52 5.22 1.60
CA ASP A 135 3.71 6.39 1.29
C ASP A 135 3.11 7.03 2.55
N ARG A 136 2.80 8.33 2.48
CA ARG A 136 1.87 8.99 3.40
C ARG A 136 0.45 8.58 3.02
N GLY A 137 -0.01 7.41 3.50
CA GLY A 137 -1.34 6.89 3.18
C GLY A 137 -2.43 7.59 4.00
N HIS A 138 -3.43 8.18 3.32
CA HIS A 138 -4.55 8.85 3.98
C HIS A 138 -5.49 7.86 4.66
N LEU A 139 -5.99 8.19 5.85
CA LEU A 139 -7.11 7.49 6.47
C LEU A 139 -8.46 8.08 6.01
N ASN A 140 -8.66 9.39 6.15
CA ASN A 140 -9.75 10.09 5.47
C ASN A 140 -9.27 10.42 4.05
N PRO A 141 -9.75 9.73 2.99
CA PRO A 141 -9.23 9.89 1.64
C PRO A 141 -9.53 11.27 1.07
N ASN A 142 -8.54 11.90 0.45
CA ASN A 142 -8.74 13.19 -0.20
C ASN A 142 -9.81 13.13 -1.32
N ALA A 143 -9.94 11.98 -1.98
CA ALA A 143 -10.94 11.77 -3.01
C ALA A 143 -12.39 11.74 -2.51
N PHE A 144 -12.62 11.54 -1.20
CA PHE A 144 -13.96 11.53 -0.60
C PHE A 144 -14.44 12.92 -0.21
N GLN A 145 -13.57 13.91 -0.25
CA GLN A 145 -13.80 15.27 0.21
C GLN A 145 -13.67 16.28 -0.93
N CYS A 146 -14.30 17.44 -0.76
CA CYS A 146 -14.25 18.54 -1.71
C CYS A 146 -13.64 19.80 -1.06
N ASP A 147 -13.09 20.68 -1.87
CA ASP A 147 -12.64 22.03 -1.52
C ASP A 147 -11.75 22.07 -0.27
N GLU A 148 -12.11 22.83 0.74
CA GLU A 148 -11.36 22.97 2.01
C GLU A 148 -11.30 21.65 2.79
N ARG A 149 -12.37 20.83 2.77
CA ARG A 149 -12.39 19.50 3.37
C ARG A 149 -11.33 18.60 2.76
N ARG A 150 -11.18 18.66 1.43
CA ARG A 150 -10.13 17.92 0.72
C ARG A 150 -8.75 18.40 1.12
N THR A 151 -8.53 19.72 1.22
CA THR A 151 -7.26 20.28 1.65
C THR A 151 -6.92 19.84 3.07
N ALA A 152 -7.89 19.83 3.98
CA ALA A 152 -7.71 19.41 5.36
C ALA A 152 -7.28 17.94 5.52
N THR A 153 -7.54 17.07 4.53
CA THR A 153 -7.10 15.67 4.62
C THR A 153 -5.57 15.50 4.55
N PHE A 154 -4.85 16.51 4.03
CA PHE A 154 -3.40 16.47 3.89
C PHE A 154 -2.67 16.86 5.18
N THR A 155 -3.08 16.36 6.32
CA THR A 155 -2.34 16.49 7.59
C THR A 155 -1.66 15.18 7.96
N LEU A 156 -0.45 15.26 8.54
CA LEU A 156 0.31 14.08 8.95
C LEU A 156 -0.39 13.30 10.07
N THR A 157 -1.31 13.92 10.81
CA THR A 157 -2.16 13.23 11.78
C THR A 157 -3.29 12.41 11.14
N ASN A 158 -3.52 12.55 9.83
CA ASN A 158 -4.42 11.72 9.01
C ASN A 158 -3.65 10.74 8.12
N ALA A 159 -2.33 10.69 8.23
CA ALA A 159 -1.47 9.83 7.42
C ALA A 159 -0.85 8.70 8.25
N ALA A 160 -0.70 7.55 7.65
CA ALA A 160 0.08 6.44 8.19
C ALA A 160 1.03 5.90 7.11
N PRO A 161 2.20 5.34 7.50
CA PRO A 161 3.06 4.69 6.53
C PRO A 161 2.34 3.50 5.89
N MET A 162 2.11 3.57 4.58
CA MET A 162 1.48 2.50 3.81
C MET A 162 2.42 2.00 2.71
N ASP A 163 2.43 0.70 2.50
CA ASP A 163 3.11 0.10 1.37
C ASP A 163 2.63 0.75 0.06
N PRO A 164 3.52 1.17 -0.86
CA PRO A 164 3.12 1.89 -2.07
C PRO A 164 2.20 1.09 -2.99
N CYS A 165 2.43 -0.20 -3.23
CA CYS A 165 1.54 -1.03 -4.04
C CYS A 165 0.18 -1.20 -3.36
N PHE A 166 0.17 -1.42 -2.05
CA PHE A 166 -1.05 -1.45 -1.28
C PHE A 166 -1.80 -0.12 -1.37
N ASN A 167 -1.16 1.01 -1.06
CA ASN A 167 -1.78 2.33 -1.00
C ASN A 167 -2.28 2.81 -2.37
N ARG A 168 -1.38 2.81 -3.37
CA ARG A 168 -1.65 3.43 -4.69
C ARG A 168 -2.53 2.57 -5.59
N ILE A 169 -2.57 1.26 -5.39
CA ILE A 169 -3.30 0.32 -6.23
C ILE A 169 -4.46 -0.31 -5.46
N HIS A 170 -4.18 -1.13 -4.44
CA HIS A 170 -5.22 -1.94 -3.79
C HIS A 170 -6.20 -1.05 -3.00
N TRP A 171 -5.67 -0.22 -2.12
CA TRP A 171 -6.48 0.64 -1.26
C TRP A 171 -7.18 1.74 -2.07
N TYR A 172 -6.48 2.35 -3.02
CA TYR A 172 -7.08 3.33 -3.94
C TYR A 172 -8.27 2.77 -4.74
N GLN A 173 -8.16 1.54 -5.28
CA GLN A 173 -9.28 0.93 -6.01
C GLN A 173 -10.46 0.61 -5.07
N LEU A 174 -10.18 0.20 -3.83
CA LEU A 174 -11.22 0.07 -2.81
C LEU A 174 -11.91 1.40 -2.56
N GLU A 175 -11.17 2.45 -2.28
CA GLU A 175 -11.72 3.80 -2.06
C GLU A 175 -12.57 4.27 -3.24
N LYS A 176 -12.06 4.15 -4.46
CA LYS A 176 -12.78 4.50 -5.70
C LYS A 176 -14.10 3.73 -5.81
N THR A 177 -14.08 2.44 -5.56
CA THR A 177 -15.26 1.57 -5.58
C THR A 177 -16.25 1.95 -4.49
N LEU A 178 -15.78 2.16 -3.27
CA LEU A 178 -16.61 2.59 -2.14
C LEU A 178 -17.27 3.93 -2.41
N LYS A 179 -16.54 4.93 -2.89
CA LYS A 179 -17.11 6.23 -3.23
C LYS A 179 -18.27 6.09 -4.21
N ALA A 180 -18.08 5.32 -5.27
CA ALA A 180 -19.13 5.10 -6.28
C ALA A 180 -20.35 4.37 -5.68
N GLN A 181 -20.13 3.30 -4.92
CA GLN A 181 -21.20 2.49 -4.33
C GLN A 181 -21.96 3.24 -3.23
N ILE A 182 -21.28 3.96 -2.36
CA ILE A 182 -21.90 4.75 -1.29
C ILE A 182 -22.73 5.89 -1.91
N SER A 183 -22.17 6.66 -2.85
CA SER A 183 -22.89 7.75 -3.52
C SER A 183 -24.14 7.26 -4.28
N GLY A 184 -24.08 6.04 -4.82
CA GLY A 184 -25.23 5.42 -5.50
C GLY A 184 -26.27 4.80 -4.56
N SER A 185 -25.85 4.31 -3.40
CA SER A 185 -26.67 3.50 -2.51
C SER A 185 -27.15 4.23 -1.25
N CYS A 186 -26.45 5.28 -0.79
CA CYS A 186 -26.77 6.09 0.39
C CYS A 186 -27.22 7.50 -0.03
N LYS A 187 -28.33 7.57 -0.79
CA LYS A 187 -28.78 8.85 -1.39
C LYS A 187 -29.55 9.74 -0.41
N SER A 188 -30.33 9.14 0.46
CA SER A 188 -31.19 9.81 1.45
C SER A 188 -30.59 9.78 2.87
N GLY A 189 -29.53 9.01 3.07
CA GLY A 189 -28.86 8.89 4.34
C GLY A 189 -27.54 9.67 4.42
N ILE A 190 -26.97 9.72 5.60
CA ILE A 190 -25.65 10.27 5.84
C ILE A 190 -24.63 9.12 5.87
N PRO A 191 -23.65 9.11 4.97
CA PRO A 191 -22.59 8.10 5.00
C PRO A 191 -21.51 8.48 6.00
N TYR A 192 -21.46 7.78 7.13
CA TYR A 192 -20.39 7.85 8.12
C TYR A 192 -19.33 6.80 7.83
N LEU A 193 -18.08 7.21 7.88
CA LEU A 193 -16.95 6.32 7.66
C LEU A 193 -15.94 6.46 8.81
N VAL A 194 -15.32 5.35 9.14
CA VAL A 194 -14.16 5.31 10.05
C VAL A 194 -13.11 4.44 9.39
N THR A 195 -11.95 5.03 9.13
CA THR A 195 -10.77 4.31 8.63
C THR A 195 -9.67 4.35 9.68
N GLY A 196 -9.00 3.23 9.88
CA GLY A 196 -7.99 3.15 10.93
C GLY A 196 -6.86 2.18 10.64
N THR A 197 -5.92 2.15 11.56
CA THR A 197 -4.69 1.37 11.51
C THR A 197 -4.64 0.39 12.67
N VAL A 198 -3.89 -0.70 12.52
CA VAL A 198 -3.45 -1.54 13.64
C VAL A 198 -1.96 -1.30 13.84
N PRO A 199 -1.54 -0.62 14.91
CA PRO A 199 -0.13 -0.30 15.14
C PRO A 199 0.74 -1.55 15.23
N ASN A 200 1.92 -1.49 14.62
CA ASN A 200 2.98 -2.50 14.79
C ASN A 200 4.19 -1.83 15.46
N VAL A 201 4.53 -2.28 16.64
CA VAL A 201 5.63 -1.69 17.43
C VAL A 201 7.02 -2.06 16.92
N ASN A 202 7.12 -3.11 16.08
CA ASN A 202 8.39 -3.68 15.65
C ASN A 202 8.94 -3.04 14.37
N VAL A 203 8.10 -2.34 13.61
CA VAL A 203 8.50 -1.72 12.33
C VAL A 203 8.22 -0.23 12.39
N LYS A 204 9.25 0.57 12.22
CA LYS A 204 9.17 2.04 12.24
C LYS A 204 10.00 2.64 11.12
N ILE A 205 9.60 3.82 10.65
CA ILE A 205 10.32 4.62 9.66
C ILE A 205 10.84 5.93 10.29
N PRO A 206 11.89 6.55 9.72
CA PRO A 206 12.85 5.94 8.78
C PRO A 206 13.54 4.73 9.43
N MET A 207 13.79 3.69 8.66
CA MET A 207 14.54 2.53 9.16
C MET A 207 16.02 2.87 9.20
N GLN A 208 16.68 2.54 10.30
CA GLN A 208 18.12 2.62 10.36
C GLN A 208 18.70 1.41 9.61
N SER A 209 19.40 1.68 8.50
CA SER A 209 20.20 0.64 7.84
C SER A 209 21.55 0.48 8.55
N GLU A 210 22.15 -0.71 8.45
CA GLU A 210 23.47 -0.94 9.01
C GLU A 210 24.55 -0.05 8.36
N ASP A 211 24.27 0.46 7.15
CA ASP A 211 25.16 1.33 6.38
C ASP A 211 25.12 2.80 6.83
N GLU A 212 24.10 3.18 7.59
CA GLU A 212 23.85 4.56 8.03
C GLU A 212 24.40 4.86 9.43
N GLU A 213 25.32 4.03 9.97
CA GLU A 213 25.95 4.27 11.27
C GLU A 213 26.65 5.64 11.38
N GLY A 214 26.94 6.28 10.26
CA GLY A 214 27.57 7.60 10.17
C GLY A 214 26.61 8.78 9.98
N ASP A 215 25.37 8.58 9.51
CA ASP A 215 24.44 9.69 9.28
C ASP A 215 23.59 9.97 10.52
N ARG A 216 24.03 10.94 11.30
CA ARG A 216 23.30 11.48 12.46
C ARG A 216 22.43 12.69 12.10
N SER A 217 22.19 12.96 10.82
CA SER A 217 21.48 14.17 10.37
C SER A 217 20.00 14.14 10.67
N ARG A 218 19.39 12.94 10.82
CA ARG A 218 17.99 12.77 11.19
C ARG A 218 17.75 11.63 12.18
N PRO A 219 16.70 11.68 13.00
CA PRO A 219 16.35 10.58 13.88
C PRO A 219 15.67 9.44 13.14
N PHE A 220 16.05 8.19 13.46
CA PHE A 220 15.47 6.96 12.94
C PHE A 220 14.35 6.41 13.84
N ASN A 221 13.57 5.46 13.34
CA ASN A 221 12.56 4.71 14.07
C ASN A 221 11.48 5.60 14.72
N GLN A 222 11.04 6.63 14.01
CA GLN A 222 10.15 7.65 14.54
C GLN A 222 8.67 7.31 14.41
N VAL A 223 8.21 6.77 13.26
CA VAL A 223 6.80 6.56 12.94
C VAL A 223 6.53 5.08 12.74
N SER A 224 5.59 4.51 13.48
CA SER A 224 5.23 3.09 13.35
C SER A 224 4.55 2.79 12.03
N VAL A 225 4.97 1.71 11.37
CA VAL A 225 4.30 1.16 10.19
C VAL A 225 3.16 0.27 10.67
N PRO A 226 1.88 0.57 10.38
CA PRO A 226 0.78 -0.28 10.82
C PRO A 226 0.80 -1.64 10.12
N SER A 227 0.43 -2.70 10.84
CA SER A 227 0.33 -4.05 10.29
C SER A 227 -0.89 -4.22 9.39
N HIS A 228 -1.99 -3.53 9.70
CA HIS A 228 -3.25 -3.59 8.97
C HIS A 228 -3.86 -2.21 8.82
N ILE A 229 -4.60 -2.04 7.73
CA ILE A 229 -5.49 -0.90 7.48
C ILE A 229 -6.91 -1.44 7.41
N TRP A 230 -7.85 -0.73 7.99
CA TRP A 230 -9.26 -1.10 7.99
C TRP A 230 -10.15 0.11 7.72
N THR A 231 -11.34 -0.13 7.20
CA THR A 231 -12.37 0.90 7.06
C THR A 231 -13.75 0.30 7.30
N ALA A 232 -14.61 1.07 7.94
CA ALA A 232 -16.00 0.73 8.17
C ALA A 232 -16.89 1.84 7.62
N VAL A 233 -18.00 1.44 7.03
CA VAL A 233 -19.01 2.31 6.41
C VAL A 233 -20.35 2.09 7.11
N CYS A 234 -21.02 3.17 7.44
CA CYS A 234 -22.40 3.17 7.93
C CYS A 234 -23.20 4.21 7.15
N CYS A 235 -24.16 3.79 6.36
CA CYS A 235 -25.17 4.64 5.75
C CYS A 235 -26.34 4.78 6.73
N ASP A 236 -26.45 5.94 7.38
CA ASP A 236 -27.55 6.24 8.31
C ASP A 236 -28.73 6.84 7.56
N ASP A 237 -29.60 5.98 7.08
CA ASP A 237 -30.82 6.37 6.38
C ASP A 237 -32.01 6.43 7.34
N ILE A 238 -32.96 7.33 7.11
CA ILE A 238 -34.20 7.45 7.87
C ILE A 238 -35.04 6.17 7.72
N ASP A 239 -35.09 5.61 6.49
CA ASP A 239 -35.68 4.28 6.27
C ASP A 239 -34.70 3.20 6.70
N SER A 240 -35.02 2.50 7.76
CA SER A 240 -34.19 1.40 8.29
C SER A 240 -33.87 0.30 7.26
N ARG A 241 -34.74 0.12 6.23
CA ARG A 241 -34.51 -0.84 5.15
C ARG A 241 -33.44 -0.37 4.15
N GLN A 242 -33.17 0.93 4.10
CA GLN A 242 -32.11 1.53 3.28
C GLN A 242 -30.80 1.71 4.04
N LYS A 243 -30.85 1.63 5.38
CA LYS A 243 -29.66 1.66 6.22
C LYS A 243 -28.78 0.43 5.95
N PHE A 244 -27.48 0.63 5.84
CA PHE A 244 -26.55 -0.47 5.63
C PHE A 244 -25.17 -0.17 6.20
N SER A 245 -24.45 -1.23 6.56
CA SER A 245 -23.05 -1.14 6.96
C SER A 245 -22.23 -2.27 6.38
N LEU A 246 -20.96 -2.02 6.15
CA LEU A 246 -19.97 -3.00 5.76
C LEU A 246 -18.59 -2.53 6.19
N ALA A 247 -17.63 -3.45 6.24
CA ALA A 247 -16.29 -3.15 6.66
C ALA A 247 -15.25 -3.93 5.86
N PHE A 248 -14.03 -3.41 5.87
CA PHE A 248 -12.90 -3.95 5.16
C PHE A 248 -11.68 -3.99 6.08
N LEU A 249 -10.88 -5.02 5.92
CA LEU A 249 -9.61 -5.18 6.63
C LEU A 249 -8.59 -5.78 5.66
N ALA A 250 -7.39 -5.21 5.65
CA ALA A 250 -6.30 -5.71 4.83
C ALA A 250 -4.94 -5.53 5.55
N GLU A 251 -3.98 -6.39 5.29
CA GLU A 251 -2.60 -6.21 5.73
C GLU A 251 -1.95 -5.09 4.92
N ASN A 252 -1.09 -4.31 5.57
CA ASN A 252 -0.38 -3.20 4.93
C ASN A 252 0.87 -3.71 4.19
N ARG A 253 0.66 -4.40 3.08
CA ARG A 253 1.71 -4.96 2.23
C ARG A 253 1.22 -5.21 0.82
N GLU A 254 2.13 -5.37 -0.14
CA GLU A 254 1.82 -5.53 -1.57
C GLU A 254 0.92 -6.73 -1.90
N GLU A 255 1.11 -7.85 -1.21
CA GLU A 255 0.34 -9.09 -1.42
C GLU A 255 -0.88 -9.20 -0.51
N SER A 256 -1.41 -8.09 -0.06
CA SER A 256 -2.49 -8.05 0.90
C SER A 256 -3.78 -8.63 0.37
N LYS A 257 -4.45 -9.41 1.21
CA LYS A 257 -5.82 -9.90 0.98
C LYS A 257 -6.82 -8.93 1.58
N LEU A 258 -7.67 -8.39 0.72
CA LEU A 258 -8.77 -7.55 1.17
C LEU A 258 -9.92 -8.42 1.67
N ARG A 259 -10.27 -8.30 2.94
CA ARG A 259 -11.40 -8.98 3.57
C ARG A 259 -12.61 -8.05 3.63
N ILE A 260 -13.75 -8.51 3.11
CA ILE A 260 -15.05 -7.82 3.26
C ILE A 260 -15.84 -8.52 4.36
N MET A 261 -16.30 -7.77 5.34
CA MET A 261 -16.94 -8.29 6.53
C MET A 261 -18.00 -7.32 7.09
N SER A 262 -18.83 -7.79 7.98
CA SER A 262 -19.74 -6.95 8.75
C SER A 262 -18.97 -6.11 9.78
N VAL A 263 -19.57 -5.01 10.23
CA VAL A 263 -18.99 -4.18 11.32
C VAL A 263 -18.80 -5.01 12.60
N LYS A 264 -19.70 -5.94 12.89
CA LYS A 264 -19.56 -6.85 14.03
C LYS A 264 -18.33 -7.76 13.92
N GLU A 265 -18.08 -8.31 12.75
CA GLU A 265 -16.88 -9.12 12.49
C GLU A 265 -15.61 -8.28 12.54
N LEU A 266 -15.65 -7.05 11.99
CA LEU A 266 -14.52 -6.11 12.12
C LEU A 266 -14.23 -5.81 13.60
N ASN A 267 -15.25 -5.52 14.42
CA ASN A 267 -15.07 -5.28 15.85
C ASN A 267 -14.42 -6.49 16.56
N ALA A 268 -14.80 -7.72 16.20
CA ALA A 268 -14.21 -8.93 16.75
C ALA A 268 -12.74 -9.09 16.35
N GLU A 269 -12.41 -8.88 15.07
CA GLU A 269 -11.02 -8.92 14.58
C GLU A 269 -10.15 -7.81 15.21
N LEU A 270 -10.66 -6.59 15.26
CA LEU A 270 -9.94 -5.50 15.91
C LEU A 270 -9.76 -5.75 17.40
N THR A 271 -10.75 -6.35 18.09
CA THR A 271 -10.63 -6.77 19.48
C THR A 271 -9.46 -7.74 19.68
N ARG A 272 -9.30 -8.69 18.76
CA ARG A 272 -8.17 -9.63 18.75
C ARG A 272 -6.84 -8.93 18.47
N LEU A 273 -6.80 -8.06 17.46
CA LEU A 273 -5.56 -7.36 17.04
C LEU A 273 -5.09 -6.32 18.05
N TYR A 274 -6.01 -5.61 18.70
CA TYR A 274 -5.70 -4.63 19.74
C TYR A 274 -5.58 -5.24 21.14
N VAL A 275 -5.95 -6.52 21.33
CA VAL A 275 -5.99 -7.23 22.61
C VAL A 275 -6.86 -6.48 23.64
N ARG A 276 -7.96 -5.90 23.17
CA ARG A 276 -8.95 -5.18 23.99
C ARG A 276 -10.25 -5.02 23.23
N SER A 277 -11.38 -4.97 23.94
CA SER A 277 -12.69 -4.76 23.33
C SER A 277 -12.72 -3.42 22.60
N VAL A 278 -13.02 -3.44 21.31
CA VAL A 278 -13.20 -2.24 20.47
C VAL A 278 -14.58 -2.23 19.83
N LYS A 279 -15.09 -1.02 19.59
CA LYS A 279 -16.36 -0.79 18.93
C LYS A 279 -16.23 0.41 17.99
N VAL A 280 -16.47 0.19 16.71
CA VAL A 280 -16.28 1.21 15.67
C VAL A 280 -17.47 2.15 15.57
N PHE A 281 -18.69 1.64 15.62
CA PHE A 281 -19.92 2.44 15.63
C PHE A 281 -20.75 2.19 16.89
N ALA A 282 -21.71 3.06 17.18
CA ALA A 282 -22.62 2.93 18.32
C ALA A 282 -23.37 1.60 18.33
N ASP A 283 -23.70 1.09 17.15
CA ASP A 283 -24.31 -0.24 16.88
C ASP A 283 -23.87 -0.76 15.51
N ASP A 284 -24.48 -1.86 15.02
CA ASP A 284 -24.11 -2.49 13.75
C ASP A 284 -24.62 -1.74 12.50
N CYS A 285 -25.31 -0.59 12.65
CA CYS A 285 -25.78 0.26 11.56
C CYS A 285 -26.47 -0.52 10.41
N GLY A 286 -27.43 -1.40 10.72
CA GLY A 286 -28.23 -2.11 9.73
C GLY A 286 -27.47 -3.19 8.95
N SER A 287 -26.63 -3.96 9.60
CA SER A 287 -25.68 -4.92 8.97
C SER A 287 -26.31 -6.16 8.30
N GLU A 288 -27.62 -6.37 8.34
CA GLU A 288 -28.24 -7.65 7.97
C GLU A 288 -29.42 -7.58 6.97
N ASN A 289 -29.67 -6.44 6.35
CA ASN A 289 -30.79 -6.32 5.43
C ASN A 289 -30.41 -6.61 3.97
N ASP A 290 -31.42 -6.64 3.09
CA ASP A 290 -31.21 -6.90 1.65
C ASP A 290 -30.40 -5.79 0.95
N LYS A 291 -30.36 -4.60 1.51
CA LYS A 291 -29.54 -3.50 0.98
C LYS A 291 -28.06 -3.82 1.15
N VAL A 292 -27.66 -4.33 2.32
CA VAL A 292 -26.27 -4.78 2.56
C VAL A 292 -25.85 -5.82 1.54
N LYS A 293 -26.69 -6.84 1.30
CA LYS A 293 -26.40 -7.90 0.31
C LYS A 293 -26.14 -7.32 -1.08
N LYS A 294 -26.98 -6.36 -1.52
CA LYS A 294 -26.82 -5.71 -2.83
C LYS A 294 -25.52 -4.91 -2.90
N VAL A 295 -25.20 -4.13 -1.87
CA VAL A 295 -23.99 -3.29 -1.84
C VAL A 295 -22.74 -4.18 -1.79
N VAL A 296 -22.70 -5.21 -0.93
CA VAL A 296 -21.58 -6.14 -0.83
C VAL A 296 -21.36 -6.88 -2.15
N THR A 297 -22.43 -7.35 -2.80
CA THR A 297 -22.33 -7.99 -4.13
C THR A 297 -21.73 -7.04 -5.17
N ALA A 298 -22.21 -5.79 -5.21
CA ALA A 298 -21.72 -4.81 -6.17
C ALA A 298 -20.23 -4.45 -5.93
N VAL A 299 -19.84 -4.23 -4.69
CA VAL A 299 -18.43 -3.99 -4.31
C VAL A 299 -17.57 -5.21 -4.69
N ARG A 300 -18.00 -6.41 -4.30
CA ARG A 300 -17.29 -7.65 -4.63
C ARG A 300 -17.10 -7.79 -6.13
N SER A 301 -18.17 -7.67 -6.92
CA SER A 301 -18.10 -7.82 -8.38
C SER A 301 -17.15 -6.79 -9.03
N THR A 302 -17.11 -5.58 -8.50
CA THR A 302 -16.21 -4.54 -9.02
C THR A 302 -14.74 -4.83 -8.68
N LEU A 303 -14.46 -5.32 -7.48
CA LEU A 303 -13.09 -5.52 -6.99
C LEU A 303 -12.53 -6.91 -7.31
N TYR A 304 -13.38 -7.91 -7.54
CA TYR A 304 -12.96 -9.30 -7.72
C TYR A 304 -11.99 -9.50 -8.89
N ASN A 305 -12.23 -8.83 -10.00
CA ASN A 305 -11.38 -8.93 -11.19
C ASN A 305 -10.03 -8.21 -11.05
N THR A 306 -9.84 -7.49 -9.95
CA THR A 306 -8.69 -6.61 -9.76
C THR A 306 -7.71 -7.18 -8.75
N PHE A 307 -8.22 -7.81 -7.69
CA PHE A 307 -7.39 -8.40 -6.64
C PHE A 307 -8.16 -9.44 -5.84
N GLN A 308 -7.43 -10.17 -5.03
CA GLN A 308 -7.96 -11.21 -4.17
C GLN A 308 -8.85 -10.61 -3.08
N ILE A 309 -10.13 -11.00 -3.08
CA ILE A 309 -11.11 -10.58 -2.09
C ILE A 309 -11.63 -11.81 -1.36
N LEU A 310 -11.62 -11.75 -0.04
CA LEU A 310 -12.19 -12.75 0.83
C LEU A 310 -13.49 -12.23 1.44
N LEU A 311 -14.58 -12.96 1.25
CA LEU A 311 -15.81 -12.71 1.99
C LEU A 311 -15.71 -13.40 3.35
N SER A 312 -16.19 -12.74 4.40
CA SER A 312 -16.40 -13.40 5.69
C SER A 312 -17.45 -14.52 5.56
N ASP A 313 -17.39 -15.51 6.46
CA ASP A 313 -18.33 -16.64 6.50
C ASP A 313 -19.79 -16.16 6.54
N ARG A 314 -20.05 -15.07 7.26
CA ARG A 314 -21.38 -14.48 7.35
C ARG A 314 -21.87 -13.95 5.99
N TYR A 315 -21.06 -13.19 5.28
CA TYR A 315 -21.44 -12.69 3.97
C TYR A 315 -21.50 -13.79 2.92
N SER A 316 -20.67 -14.81 3.04
CA SER A 316 -20.75 -16.03 2.22
C SER A 316 -22.07 -16.79 2.39
N GLN A 317 -22.67 -16.72 3.59
CA GLN A 317 -23.98 -17.34 3.87
C GLN A 317 -25.15 -16.47 3.40
N LEU A 318 -25.03 -15.14 3.45
CA LEU A 318 -26.10 -14.21 3.08
C LEU A 318 -26.24 -14.05 1.58
N LEU A 319 -25.18 -14.23 0.80
CA LEU A 319 -25.23 -14.15 -0.65
C LEU A 319 -25.81 -15.44 -1.23
N PRO A 320 -26.77 -15.38 -2.17
CA PRO A 320 -27.36 -16.56 -2.75
C PRO A 320 -26.32 -17.40 -3.49
N GLY A 321 -26.21 -18.65 -3.05
CA GLY A 321 -25.44 -19.67 -3.69
C GLY A 321 -24.08 -19.94 -3.07
N ARG A 322 -24.00 -21.00 -2.20
CA ARG A 322 -22.78 -21.80 -2.06
C ARG A 322 -22.31 -22.40 -3.40
N LYS A 323 -23.10 -22.27 -4.44
CA LYS A 323 -22.66 -22.47 -5.82
C LYS A 323 -21.84 -21.25 -6.17
N ARG A 324 -20.53 -21.43 -6.18
CA ARG A 324 -19.55 -20.47 -6.68
C ARG A 324 -20.11 -19.81 -7.93
N ASN A 325 -20.16 -18.50 -7.94
CA ASN A 325 -20.66 -17.80 -9.09
C ASN A 325 -19.83 -18.26 -10.30
N ARG A 326 -20.52 -18.62 -11.39
CA ARG A 326 -19.87 -18.96 -12.66
C ARG A 326 -18.86 -17.88 -13.09
N LEU A 327 -19.18 -16.62 -12.80
CA LEU A 327 -18.29 -15.50 -13.02
C LEU A 327 -16.98 -15.60 -12.22
N ASP A 328 -17.06 -16.06 -10.96
CA ASP A 328 -15.88 -16.23 -10.10
C ASP A 328 -14.98 -17.34 -10.61
N ALA A 329 -15.59 -18.45 -11.08
CA ALA A 329 -14.89 -19.57 -11.68
C ALA A 329 -14.27 -19.20 -13.03
N GLU A 330 -14.98 -18.46 -13.88
CA GLU A 330 -14.48 -17.98 -15.17
C GLU A 330 -13.32 -16.98 -14.98
N THR A 331 -13.44 -16.08 -14.00
CA THR A 331 -12.36 -15.12 -13.70
C THR A 331 -11.12 -15.82 -13.16
N ALA A 332 -11.27 -16.76 -12.24
CA ALA A 332 -10.16 -17.51 -11.70
C ALA A 332 -9.53 -18.43 -12.74
N GLN A 333 -10.34 -19.06 -13.59
CA GLN A 333 -9.85 -19.86 -14.72
C GLN A 333 -9.12 -18.99 -15.74
N MET A 334 -9.59 -17.78 -16.01
CA MET A 334 -8.91 -16.82 -16.86
C MET A 334 -7.57 -16.38 -16.26
N MET A 335 -7.52 -16.15 -14.94
CA MET A 335 -6.26 -15.85 -14.22
C MET A 335 -5.32 -17.05 -14.21
N CYS A 336 -5.84 -18.28 -14.08
CA CYS A 336 -5.07 -19.52 -14.14
C CYS A 336 -4.62 -19.90 -15.57
N SER A 337 -5.43 -19.63 -16.59
CA SER A 337 -5.15 -19.97 -17.99
C SER A 337 -4.33 -18.92 -18.74
N GLN A 338 -4.31 -17.69 -18.26
CA GLN A 338 -3.33 -16.73 -18.71
C GLN A 338 -1.99 -17.26 -18.22
N ASN A 339 -1.22 -17.90 -19.10
CA ASN A 339 0.18 -18.20 -18.85
C ASN A 339 0.80 -16.91 -18.33
N LEU A 340 0.77 -16.74 -17.01
CA LEU A 340 1.59 -15.78 -16.33
C LEU A 340 2.99 -16.22 -16.67
N ASP A 341 3.53 -15.66 -17.74
CA ASP A 341 4.86 -15.94 -18.23
C ASP A 341 5.81 -15.88 -17.03
N GLN A 342 6.79 -16.75 -17.00
CA GLN A 342 7.81 -16.77 -15.95
C GLN A 342 8.42 -15.39 -15.67
N ASN A 343 8.49 -14.55 -16.71
CA ASN A 343 8.87 -13.17 -16.60
C ASN A 343 7.93 -12.35 -15.68
N SER A 344 6.65 -12.72 -15.56
CA SER A 344 5.72 -12.05 -14.65
C SER A 344 5.96 -12.38 -13.18
N LEU A 345 6.56 -13.55 -12.89
CA LEU A 345 6.96 -13.94 -11.54
C LEU A 345 8.17 -13.15 -11.03
N GLN A 346 9.07 -12.84 -11.92
CA GLN A 346 10.25 -12.04 -11.61
C GLN A 346 9.91 -10.57 -11.44
N LEU A 347 8.77 -10.13 -11.98
CA LEU A 347 8.25 -8.78 -11.83
C LEU A 347 7.65 -8.47 -10.44
N THR A 348 7.60 -9.41 -9.51
CA THR A 348 7.23 -9.10 -8.11
C THR A 348 8.18 -8.10 -7.45
N ASN A 349 9.42 -8.00 -7.97
CA ASN A 349 10.41 -7.02 -7.53
C ASN A 349 10.38 -5.71 -8.34
N VAL A 350 9.49 -5.57 -9.31
CA VAL A 350 9.32 -4.35 -10.13
C VAL A 350 8.77 -3.17 -9.33
N ARG A 351 8.50 -3.37 -8.06
CA ARG A 351 8.21 -2.32 -7.09
C ARG A 351 9.08 -1.07 -7.27
N PHE A 352 10.27 -1.23 -7.80
CA PHE A 352 11.30 -0.22 -7.94
C PHE A 352 11.71 0.10 -9.38
N ALA A 353 11.05 -0.49 -10.36
CA ALA A 353 11.33 -0.13 -11.75
C ALA A 353 10.77 1.26 -12.03
N VAL A 354 11.61 2.21 -11.85
CA VAL A 354 11.40 3.58 -12.24
C VAL A 354 11.67 3.66 -13.75
N GLY A 355 10.68 4.16 -14.51
CA GLY A 355 10.89 4.45 -15.93
C GLY A 355 10.83 3.24 -16.86
N PHE A 356 9.73 2.49 -16.86
CA PHE A 356 9.41 1.63 -18.01
C PHE A 356 9.21 2.50 -19.22
N PRO A 357 10.03 2.41 -20.26
CA PRO A 357 9.90 3.27 -21.44
C PRO A 357 8.65 2.95 -22.25
N ASP A 358 8.03 1.79 -22.07
CA ASP A 358 6.78 1.40 -22.72
C ASP A 358 5.81 0.66 -21.78
N LEU A 359 5.30 1.40 -20.79
CA LEU A 359 4.29 0.92 -19.85
C LEU A 359 3.04 0.39 -20.55
N SER A 360 2.69 0.94 -21.73
CA SER A 360 1.51 0.54 -22.48
C SER A 360 1.66 -0.86 -23.07
N GLU A 361 2.86 -1.25 -23.49
CA GLU A 361 3.16 -2.57 -24.00
C GLU A 361 3.19 -3.60 -22.86
N TRP A 362 3.75 -3.24 -21.72
CA TRP A 362 3.74 -4.08 -20.53
C TRP A 362 2.32 -4.31 -20.00
N GLN A 363 1.47 -3.27 -20.00
CA GLN A 363 0.05 -3.40 -19.64
C GLN A 363 -0.73 -4.32 -20.58
N LYS A 364 -0.40 -4.33 -21.88
CA LYS A 364 -0.97 -5.28 -22.84
C LYS A 364 -0.50 -6.71 -22.58
N ARG A 365 0.75 -6.87 -22.20
CA ARG A 365 1.36 -8.17 -21.95
C ARG A 365 0.95 -8.79 -20.61
N PHE A 366 0.73 -7.95 -19.59
CA PHE A 366 0.37 -8.37 -18.23
C PHE A 366 -0.93 -7.72 -17.80
N THR A 367 -2.03 -8.46 -17.86
CA THR A 367 -3.35 -7.96 -17.45
C THR A 367 -3.43 -7.62 -15.96
N ASN A 368 -2.52 -8.16 -15.14
CA ASN A 368 -2.44 -7.95 -13.71
C ASN A 368 -1.41 -6.87 -13.31
N LEU A 369 -0.81 -6.19 -14.30
CA LEU A 369 0.15 -5.12 -14.05
C LEU A 369 -0.60 -3.81 -13.79
N TYR A 370 -0.41 -3.25 -12.63
CA TYR A 370 -0.91 -1.93 -12.23
C TYR A 370 0.25 -0.95 -12.21
N VAL A 371 0.08 0.16 -12.90
CA VAL A 371 1.11 1.20 -12.99
C VAL A 371 0.55 2.53 -12.57
N GLN A 372 1.21 3.19 -11.65
CA GLN A 372 0.91 4.55 -11.22
C GLN A 372 2.20 5.23 -10.75
N ASP A 373 2.42 6.46 -11.22
CA ASP A 373 3.57 7.29 -10.82
C ASP A 373 4.93 6.55 -10.89
N ASN A 374 5.17 5.81 -11.97
CA ASN A 374 6.37 4.99 -12.20
C ASN A 374 6.53 3.78 -11.25
N LEU A 375 5.50 3.42 -10.51
CA LEU A 375 5.46 2.22 -9.71
C LEU A 375 4.63 1.15 -10.42
N ALA A 376 5.17 -0.04 -10.59
CA ALA A 376 4.47 -1.20 -11.13
C ALA A 376 4.23 -2.23 -10.03
N CYS A 377 2.99 -2.69 -9.92
CA CYS A 377 2.58 -3.74 -8.98
C CYS A 377 1.92 -4.88 -9.76
N VAL A 378 2.32 -6.09 -9.46
CA VAL A 378 1.83 -7.31 -10.14
C VAL A 378 1.15 -8.23 -9.13
N LEU A 379 0.03 -8.84 -9.51
CA LEU A 379 -0.59 -9.90 -8.72
C LEU A 379 0.33 -11.13 -8.72
N THR A 380 0.71 -11.61 -7.56
CA THR A 380 1.60 -12.75 -7.47
C THR A 380 0.91 -14.05 -7.86
N PRO A 381 1.64 -15.07 -8.32
CA PRO A 381 1.07 -16.38 -8.58
C PRO A 381 0.50 -17.06 -7.35
N ALA A 382 1.06 -16.82 -6.18
CA ALA A 382 0.49 -17.31 -4.92
C ALA A 382 -0.90 -16.73 -4.68
N ALA A 383 -1.08 -15.43 -4.90
CA ALA A 383 -2.39 -14.76 -4.83
C ALA A 383 -3.36 -15.32 -5.89
N ALA A 384 -2.89 -15.55 -7.13
CA ALA A 384 -3.71 -16.14 -8.18
C ALA A 384 -4.13 -17.57 -7.87
N ALA A 385 -3.22 -18.41 -7.36
CA ALA A 385 -3.52 -19.80 -6.95
C ALA A 385 -4.54 -19.86 -5.80
N GLU A 386 -4.49 -18.92 -4.87
CA GLU A 386 -5.43 -18.86 -3.75
C GLU A 386 -6.83 -18.41 -4.19
N VAL A 387 -6.92 -17.44 -5.12
CA VAL A 387 -8.18 -17.05 -5.80
C VAL A 387 -8.78 -18.27 -6.49
N ALA A 388 -7.96 -19.08 -7.15
CA ALA A 388 -8.41 -20.28 -7.83
C ALA A 388 -8.94 -21.35 -6.87
N LYS A 389 -8.30 -21.57 -5.72
CA LYS A 389 -8.80 -22.46 -4.67
C LYS A 389 -10.17 -22.03 -4.16
N ASP A 390 -10.32 -20.73 -3.86
CA ASP A 390 -11.58 -20.17 -3.39
C ASP A 390 -12.71 -20.26 -4.44
N SER A 391 -12.37 -20.22 -5.72
CA SER A 391 -13.32 -20.33 -6.83
C SER A 391 -13.64 -21.78 -7.24
N GLY A 392 -12.93 -22.79 -6.69
CA GLY A 392 -13.16 -24.22 -6.90
C GLY A 392 -12.65 -24.77 -8.22
N ILE A 393 -11.78 -24.06 -8.84
CA ILE A 393 -10.97 -24.59 -9.93
C ILE A 393 -10.06 -25.65 -9.33
N SER A 394 -9.99 -26.81 -9.99
CA SER A 394 -9.20 -27.92 -9.45
C SER A 394 -7.73 -27.52 -9.31
N ASP A 395 -7.09 -27.95 -8.23
CA ASP A 395 -5.66 -27.73 -7.99
C ASP A 395 -4.78 -28.09 -9.21
N ARG A 396 -5.26 -28.97 -10.10
CA ARG A 396 -4.53 -29.34 -11.31
C ARG A 396 -4.48 -28.23 -12.37
N GLU A 397 -5.51 -27.41 -12.47
CA GLU A 397 -5.55 -26.30 -13.43
C GLU A 397 -4.74 -25.10 -12.97
N CYS A 398 -4.64 -24.92 -11.65
CA CYS A 398 -3.80 -23.87 -11.06
C CYS A 398 -2.38 -24.35 -10.72
N THR A 399 -2.19 -25.64 -10.40
CA THR A 399 -0.84 -26.23 -10.28
C THR A 399 -0.11 -26.33 -11.60
N LEU A 400 -0.80 -26.24 -12.71
CA LEU A 400 -0.14 -25.93 -13.98
C LEU A 400 0.67 -24.65 -13.90
N GLN A 401 0.43 -23.79 -12.94
CA GLN A 401 1.10 -22.50 -12.76
C GLN A 401 2.19 -22.50 -11.71
N GLU A 402 2.08 -23.28 -10.67
CA GLU A 402 3.25 -23.75 -9.91
C GLU A 402 4.07 -24.72 -10.74
N GLN A 403 3.47 -25.10 -11.88
CA GLN A 403 4.12 -25.97 -12.76
C GLN A 403 5.52 -25.57 -12.89
N LYS A 404 6.26 -26.46 -12.37
CA LYS A 404 7.31 -26.87 -13.27
C LYS A 404 7.40 -25.87 -14.41
N HIS A 405 7.42 -24.60 -14.03
CA HIS A 405 7.94 -23.57 -14.86
C HIS A 405 9.36 -24.02 -15.09
N LEU A 406 9.46 -24.86 -16.05
CA LEU A 406 10.71 -24.95 -16.75
C LEU A 406 11.05 -23.51 -17.04
N PRO A 407 12.17 -23.01 -16.55
CA PRO A 407 12.72 -21.73 -16.92
C PRO A 407 12.53 -21.57 -18.42
N ASP A 408 12.32 -20.36 -18.89
CA ASP A 408 12.11 -20.12 -20.31
C ASP A 408 13.02 -21.06 -21.07
N SER A 409 12.46 -22.02 -21.77
CA SER A 409 13.21 -23.07 -22.46
C SER A 409 14.20 -22.51 -23.48
N ARG A 410 14.36 -21.20 -23.56
CA ARG A 410 15.27 -20.46 -24.44
C ARG A 410 16.31 -19.63 -23.72
N VAL A 411 16.40 -19.72 -22.39
CA VAL A 411 17.34 -18.94 -21.58
C VAL A 411 18.10 -19.86 -20.64
N THR A 412 19.43 -19.74 -20.59
CA THR A 412 20.28 -20.53 -19.69
C THR A 412 20.20 -20.06 -18.24
N ALA A 413 20.79 -20.80 -17.32
CA ALA A 413 20.89 -20.42 -15.91
C ALA A 413 21.58 -19.04 -15.72
N GLN A 414 22.54 -18.71 -16.56
CA GLN A 414 23.23 -17.43 -16.54
C GLN A 414 22.49 -16.32 -17.32
N GLY A 415 21.33 -16.62 -17.89
CA GLY A 415 20.51 -15.64 -18.61
C GLY A 415 20.88 -15.46 -20.10
N TRP A 416 21.72 -16.31 -20.68
CA TRP A 416 22.04 -16.25 -22.10
C TRP A 416 20.92 -16.86 -22.93
N SER A 417 20.63 -16.25 -24.07
CA SER A 417 19.65 -16.81 -25.01
C SER A 417 20.18 -18.09 -25.68
N CYS A 418 19.36 -19.14 -25.74
CA CYS A 418 19.64 -20.34 -26.48
C CYS A 418 19.65 -20.08 -27.99
N VAL A 419 20.61 -20.64 -28.68
CA VAL A 419 20.74 -20.56 -30.13
C VAL A 419 20.36 -21.91 -30.77
N GLY A 420 19.43 -21.88 -31.69
CA GLY A 420 18.93 -23.08 -32.39
C GLY A 420 17.88 -23.84 -31.57
N ALA A 421 18.29 -24.78 -30.74
CA ALA A 421 17.40 -25.60 -29.93
C ALA A 421 17.18 -24.98 -28.54
N PRO A 422 15.97 -25.08 -27.95
CA PRO A 422 15.70 -24.60 -26.58
C PRO A 422 16.42 -25.45 -25.53
N CYS A 423 16.36 -25.05 -24.27
CA CYS A 423 16.82 -25.87 -23.15
C CYS A 423 16.22 -27.28 -23.17
N GLY A 424 17.07 -28.26 -22.98
CA GLY A 424 16.66 -29.67 -23.00
C GLY A 424 17.75 -30.60 -22.49
N TYR A 425 17.43 -31.86 -22.30
CA TYR A 425 18.39 -32.86 -21.80
C TYR A 425 19.30 -33.43 -22.87
N TYR A 426 18.86 -33.55 -24.10
CA TYR A 426 19.62 -34.02 -25.27
C TYR A 426 20.52 -35.25 -25.00
N GLY A 427 20.03 -36.20 -24.20
CA GLY A 427 20.76 -37.40 -23.81
C GLY A 427 21.65 -37.25 -22.56
N TYR A 428 21.75 -36.08 -21.97
CA TYR A 428 22.44 -35.84 -20.68
C TYR A 428 21.49 -35.86 -19.51
N ALA A 429 22.02 -36.01 -18.28
CA ALA A 429 21.20 -35.98 -17.06
C ALA A 429 20.77 -34.58 -16.65
N PHE A 430 21.37 -33.53 -17.21
CA PHE A 430 21.11 -32.12 -16.91
C PHE A 430 20.52 -31.39 -18.13
N SER A 431 19.81 -30.30 -17.87
CA SER A 431 19.23 -29.44 -18.91
C SER A 431 20.25 -28.37 -19.33
N TRP A 432 20.36 -28.16 -20.64
CA TRP A 432 21.32 -27.25 -21.23
C TRP A 432 20.88 -26.77 -22.63
N CYS A 433 21.53 -25.73 -23.16
CA CYS A 433 21.39 -25.34 -24.56
C CYS A 433 22.67 -24.66 -25.08
N TYR A 434 22.80 -24.55 -26.41
CA TYR A 434 23.85 -23.75 -27.04
C TYR A 434 23.56 -22.25 -26.88
N THR A 435 24.60 -21.47 -26.57
CA THR A 435 24.57 -20.01 -26.43
C THR A 435 25.20 -19.28 -27.61
N SER A 436 25.90 -20.00 -28.49
CA SER A 436 26.48 -19.47 -29.71
C SER A 436 26.42 -20.50 -30.85
N HIS A 437 26.59 -20.03 -32.10
CA HIS A 437 26.77 -20.90 -33.25
C HIS A 437 28.16 -21.60 -33.27
N GLY A 438 29.04 -21.24 -32.33
CA GLY A 438 30.39 -21.79 -32.17
C GLY A 438 30.48 -22.96 -31.18
N ASN A 439 29.34 -23.57 -30.81
CA ASN A 439 29.21 -24.67 -29.84
C ASN A 439 29.48 -24.28 -28.37
N ASP A 440 29.49 -23.00 -28.01
CA ASP A 440 29.42 -22.62 -26.62
C ASP A 440 28.05 -23.01 -26.06
N TRP A 441 28.03 -23.55 -24.86
CA TRP A 441 26.81 -24.00 -24.21
C TRP A 441 26.79 -23.61 -22.72
N ASP A 442 25.62 -23.61 -22.11
CA ASP A 442 25.44 -23.34 -20.70
C ASP A 442 24.27 -24.14 -20.13
N TYR A 443 24.28 -24.33 -18.81
CA TYR A 443 23.21 -25.03 -18.12
C TYR A 443 21.91 -24.23 -18.17
N CYS A 444 20.80 -24.96 -18.12
CA CYS A 444 19.47 -24.39 -17.96
C CYS A 444 18.92 -24.76 -16.59
N CYS A 445 18.23 -23.83 -15.95
CA CYS A 445 17.53 -24.09 -14.71
C CYS A 445 16.32 -25.00 -14.94
N THR A 446 16.11 -25.97 -14.08
CA THR A 446 14.88 -26.77 -13.98
C THR A 446 14.06 -26.43 -12.74
N SER A 447 14.55 -25.50 -11.91
CA SER A 447 13.85 -24.89 -10.78
C SER A 447 14.03 -23.37 -10.82
N LYS A 448 13.33 -22.66 -9.96
CA LYS A 448 13.48 -21.21 -9.79
C LYS A 448 14.92 -20.86 -9.37
N CYS A 449 15.47 -19.81 -9.96
CA CYS A 449 16.70 -19.19 -9.49
C CYS A 449 16.40 -18.46 -8.16
N SER A 450 16.96 -18.91 -7.06
CA SER A 450 16.73 -18.38 -5.72
C SER A 450 18.01 -18.39 -4.90
N VAL A 451 18.08 -17.52 -3.88
CA VAL A 451 19.22 -17.50 -2.96
C VAL A 451 19.27 -18.81 -2.18
N ASN A 452 20.40 -19.48 -2.24
CA ASN A 452 20.69 -20.63 -1.37
C ASN A 452 21.15 -20.09 0.00
N PRO A 453 20.45 -20.40 1.11
CA PRO A 453 20.78 -19.88 2.43
C PRO A 453 22.19 -20.26 2.92
N ASP A 454 22.72 -21.40 2.46
CA ASP A 454 24.01 -21.92 2.91
C ASP A 454 25.19 -21.28 2.15
N SER A 455 25.02 -20.96 0.87
CA SER A 455 26.07 -20.37 0.03
C SER A 455 25.92 -18.86 -0.17
N GLU A 456 24.77 -18.29 0.23
CA GLU A 456 24.36 -16.89 -0.04
C GLU A 456 24.42 -16.50 -1.54
N GLN A 457 24.39 -17.49 -2.43
CA GLN A 457 24.44 -17.30 -3.88
C GLN A 457 23.12 -17.70 -4.52
N TYR A 458 22.83 -17.09 -5.66
CA TYR A 458 21.69 -17.50 -6.50
C TYR A 458 21.99 -18.83 -7.19
N GLU A 459 21.16 -19.82 -6.92
CA GLU A 459 21.28 -21.17 -7.45
C GLU A 459 19.93 -21.70 -7.96
N CYS A 460 20.00 -22.58 -8.95
CA CYS A 460 18.86 -23.36 -9.43
C CYS A 460 19.26 -24.82 -9.70
N SER A 461 18.29 -25.73 -9.67
CA SER A 461 18.51 -27.12 -10.10
C SER A 461 18.71 -27.19 -11.60
N LYS A 462 19.61 -28.03 -12.08
CA LYS A 462 19.82 -28.33 -13.50
C LYS A 462 19.20 -29.66 -13.95
N GLY A 463 18.51 -30.37 -13.04
CA GLY A 463 17.71 -31.57 -13.36
C GLY A 463 18.34 -32.89 -13.02
N ASP A 464 19.65 -32.94 -12.76
CA ASP A 464 20.41 -34.15 -12.39
C ASP A 464 20.54 -34.35 -10.86
N GLY A 465 19.82 -33.56 -10.09
CA GLY A 465 19.88 -33.55 -8.62
C GLY A 465 20.94 -32.58 -8.06
N SER A 466 21.72 -31.91 -8.92
CA SER A 466 22.68 -30.89 -8.51
C SER A 466 22.20 -29.48 -8.88
N THR A 467 22.83 -28.45 -8.29
CA THR A 467 22.56 -27.04 -8.55
C THR A 467 23.62 -26.40 -9.43
N THR A 468 23.30 -25.26 -10.00
CA THR A 468 24.23 -24.37 -10.69
C THR A 468 23.92 -22.93 -10.31
N SER A 469 24.95 -22.06 -10.34
CA SER A 469 24.71 -20.63 -10.17
C SER A 469 23.78 -20.10 -11.26
N CYS A 470 22.90 -19.19 -10.90
CA CYS A 470 21.98 -18.61 -11.86
C CYS A 470 21.85 -17.10 -11.70
N SER A 471 21.38 -16.45 -12.75
CA SER A 471 21.17 -15.00 -12.79
C SER A 471 19.70 -14.68 -12.62
N PRO A 472 19.31 -14.05 -11.51
CA PRO A 472 17.94 -13.58 -11.36
C PRO A 472 17.71 -12.38 -12.28
N GLN A 473 16.91 -12.56 -13.32
CA GLN A 473 16.52 -11.48 -14.24
C GLN A 473 15.36 -10.68 -13.65
N TYR A 474 15.46 -9.37 -13.50
CA TYR A 474 14.46 -8.65 -12.71
C TYR A 474 14.06 -7.25 -13.20
N SER A 475 14.88 -6.52 -13.96
CA SER A 475 14.57 -5.16 -14.39
C SER A 475 14.78 -4.98 -15.89
N ALA A 476 14.08 -4.02 -16.46
CA ALA A 476 14.16 -3.67 -17.87
C ALA A 476 14.90 -2.34 -18.13
N VAL A 477 15.51 -1.74 -17.09
CA VAL A 477 16.22 -0.46 -17.21
C VAL A 477 17.56 -0.46 -16.49
N THR A 478 18.51 0.31 -17.04
CA THR A 478 19.85 0.52 -16.48
C THR A 478 19.83 1.60 -15.39
N VAL A 479 20.94 1.81 -14.70
CA VAL A 479 21.12 2.91 -13.74
C VAL A 479 20.92 4.29 -14.37
N THR A 480 21.13 4.46 -15.67
CA THR A 480 20.89 5.71 -16.39
C THR A 480 19.46 5.81 -16.95
N GLY A 481 18.58 4.86 -16.64
CA GLY A 481 17.20 4.84 -17.13
C GLY A 481 17.05 4.38 -18.59
N LYS A 482 18.11 3.87 -19.23
CA LYS A 482 18.01 3.32 -20.57
C LYS A 482 17.34 1.95 -20.56
N PRO A 483 16.49 1.64 -21.56
CA PRO A 483 15.87 0.33 -21.66
C PRO A 483 16.92 -0.76 -21.95
N CYS A 484 16.80 -1.86 -21.22
CA CYS A 484 17.48 -3.10 -21.56
C CYS A 484 16.85 -3.72 -22.80
N ARG A 485 17.63 -4.48 -23.55
CA ARG A 485 17.08 -5.35 -24.61
C ARG A 485 16.08 -6.33 -23.99
N ALA A 486 15.00 -6.60 -24.71
CA ALA A 486 13.96 -7.51 -24.24
C ALA A 486 14.46 -8.94 -23.99
N ASP A 487 15.49 -9.38 -24.74
CA ASP A 487 16.14 -10.67 -24.60
C ASP A 487 17.32 -10.69 -23.61
N HIS A 488 17.65 -9.54 -23.00
CA HIS A 488 18.73 -9.42 -22.02
C HIS A 488 18.37 -8.40 -20.92
N PRO A 489 17.35 -8.69 -20.11
CA PRO A 489 16.98 -7.84 -18.96
C PRO A 489 18.11 -7.79 -17.92
N CYS A 490 18.00 -6.91 -16.96
CA CYS A 490 18.99 -6.81 -15.88
C CYS A 490 19.18 -8.14 -15.15
N GLY A 491 20.43 -8.53 -14.98
CA GLY A 491 20.81 -9.76 -14.31
C GLY A 491 22.31 -9.81 -14.06
N LEU A 492 22.78 -10.84 -13.38
CA LEU A 492 24.21 -11.04 -13.09
C LEU A 492 25.00 -11.57 -14.29
N TYR A 493 24.43 -12.49 -15.06
CA TYR A 493 25.07 -13.10 -16.25
C TYR A 493 26.52 -13.54 -16.01
N GLY A 494 26.77 -14.23 -14.89
CA GLY A 494 28.10 -14.67 -14.49
C GLY A 494 29.08 -13.58 -14.04
N LYS A 495 28.62 -12.33 -13.92
CA LYS A 495 29.39 -11.21 -13.34
C LYS A 495 29.01 -11.01 -11.88
N GLY A 496 29.87 -10.36 -11.10
CA GLY A 496 29.56 -9.98 -9.73
C GLY A 496 28.75 -8.68 -9.60
N TYR A 497 28.04 -8.26 -10.65
CA TYR A 497 27.24 -7.03 -10.68
C TYR A 497 26.06 -7.20 -11.64
N TYR A 498 25.00 -6.44 -11.41
CA TYR A 498 23.82 -6.41 -12.27
C TYR A 498 24.04 -5.51 -13.47
N TRP A 499 23.68 -5.99 -14.65
CA TRP A 499 23.87 -5.29 -15.91
C TRP A 499 22.93 -5.81 -16.99
N CYS A 500 22.80 -5.08 -18.09
CA CYS A 500 22.10 -5.54 -19.28
C CYS A 500 22.68 -4.93 -20.55
N TYR A 501 22.38 -5.52 -21.71
CA TYR A 501 22.59 -4.88 -22.98
C TYR A 501 21.49 -3.87 -23.28
N THR A 502 21.89 -2.68 -23.79
CA THR A 502 20.97 -1.60 -24.18
C THR A 502 20.69 -1.57 -25.68
N ASP A 503 21.52 -2.25 -26.49
CA ASP A 503 21.34 -2.37 -27.93
C ASP A 503 21.88 -3.72 -28.49
N TYR A 504 21.67 -3.96 -29.79
CA TYR A 504 22.19 -5.15 -30.48
C TYR A 504 23.66 -5.04 -30.89
N LYS A 505 24.33 -3.92 -30.61
CA LYS A 505 25.78 -3.73 -30.79
C LYS A 505 26.56 -4.13 -29.53
N GLN A 506 25.89 -4.75 -28.57
CA GLN A 506 26.45 -5.15 -27.28
C GLN A 506 26.90 -3.97 -26.37
N THR A 507 26.34 -2.80 -26.57
CA THR A 507 26.45 -1.73 -25.56
C THR A 507 25.75 -2.17 -24.31
N TRP A 508 26.41 -2.05 -23.17
CA TRP A 508 25.89 -2.48 -21.88
C TRP A 508 26.01 -1.40 -20.82
N GLU A 509 25.17 -1.47 -19.81
CA GLU A 509 25.23 -0.59 -18.64
C GLU A 509 24.86 -1.37 -17.38
N TYR A 510 25.26 -0.82 -16.23
CA TYR A 510 24.85 -1.37 -14.92
C TYR A 510 23.35 -1.23 -14.69
N CYS A 511 22.84 -2.10 -13.82
CA CYS A 511 21.51 -2.02 -13.25
C CYS A 511 21.59 -1.92 -11.73
N CYS A 512 20.60 -1.33 -11.11
CA CYS A 512 20.48 -1.40 -9.66
C CYS A 512 20.25 -2.84 -9.18
N SER A 513 20.79 -3.20 -8.03
CA SER A 513 20.49 -4.49 -7.38
C SER A 513 18.99 -4.60 -7.05
N PRO A 514 18.37 -5.80 -7.15
CA PRO A 514 16.98 -6.00 -6.75
C PRO A 514 16.70 -5.66 -5.29
N GLN A 515 17.72 -5.64 -4.45
CA GLN A 515 17.60 -5.35 -3.03
C GLN A 515 17.79 -3.86 -2.70
N HIS A 516 18.32 -3.06 -3.65
CA HIS A 516 18.62 -1.65 -3.44
C HIS A 516 18.28 -0.82 -4.69
N TYR A 517 17.09 -0.29 -4.72
CA TYR A 517 16.57 0.50 -5.84
C TYR A 517 17.24 1.87 -5.98
N CYS A 518 17.03 2.51 -7.13
CA CYS A 518 17.48 3.89 -7.37
C CYS A 518 16.69 4.86 -6.47
N GLY A 519 17.39 5.59 -5.62
CA GLY A 519 16.78 6.53 -4.68
C GLY A 519 17.81 7.42 -3.99
N TYR A 520 17.33 8.38 -3.22
CA TYR A 520 18.19 9.31 -2.47
C TYR A 520 18.88 8.68 -1.26
N HIS A 521 18.24 7.68 -0.62
CA HIS A 521 18.81 6.91 0.51
C HIS A 521 19.60 7.77 1.50
N THR A 522 19.04 8.91 1.93
CA THR A 522 19.66 9.91 2.83
C THR A 522 20.66 10.87 2.21
N TYR A 523 21.10 10.66 0.97
CA TYR A 523 22.01 11.56 0.26
C TYR A 523 21.25 12.59 -0.60
N SER A 524 21.94 13.65 -1.01
CA SER A 524 21.36 14.69 -1.91
C SER A 524 21.31 14.26 -3.39
N TYR A 525 21.76 13.07 -3.71
CA TYR A 525 21.81 12.47 -5.03
C TYR A 525 21.18 11.08 -5.04
N GLN A 526 20.72 10.64 -6.21
CA GLN A 526 20.15 9.30 -6.36
C GLN A 526 21.25 8.30 -6.70
N TRP A 527 21.21 7.17 -6.04
CA TRP A 527 22.19 6.09 -6.20
C TRP A 527 21.58 4.74 -5.88
N CYS A 528 22.25 3.68 -6.29
CA CYS A 528 21.89 2.30 -5.93
C CYS A 528 23.13 1.41 -5.90
N TYR A 529 23.05 0.30 -5.18
CA TYR A 529 24.03 -0.76 -5.32
C TYR A 529 23.84 -1.48 -6.65
N ILE A 530 24.95 -1.82 -7.30
CA ILE A 530 25.00 -2.63 -8.51
C ILE A 530 25.38 -4.08 -8.23
N LYS A 531 25.56 -4.44 -6.95
CA LYS A 531 25.84 -5.79 -6.43
C LYS A 531 24.94 -6.06 -5.23
N ASP A 532 24.72 -7.33 -4.92
CA ASP A 532 24.00 -7.71 -3.70
C ASP A 532 24.85 -7.53 -2.44
N ALA A 533 26.18 -7.60 -2.57
CA ALA A 533 27.11 -7.28 -1.48
C ALA A 533 27.46 -5.80 -1.47
N LYS A 534 27.52 -5.21 -0.27
CA LYS A 534 27.92 -3.83 -0.03
C LYS A 534 29.26 -3.49 -0.70
N GLY A 535 29.38 -2.30 -1.28
CA GLY A 535 30.66 -1.75 -1.72
C GLY A 535 30.79 -1.38 -3.20
N ALA A 536 29.85 -1.73 -4.07
CA ALA A 536 29.82 -1.24 -5.42
C ALA A 536 28.47 -0.59 -5.72
N TRP A 537 28.48 0.71 -5.85
CA TRP A 537 27.33 1.55 -6.10
C TRP A 537 27.54 2.47 -7.32
N GLU A 538 26.46 2.94 -7.89
CA GLU A 538 26.46 3.89 -9.01
C GLU A 538 25.38 4.96 -8.79
N TYR A 539 25.64 6.14 -9.34
CA TYR A 539 24.59 7.14 -9.51
C TYR A 539 23.52 6.60 -10.42
N CYS A 540 22.27 6.91 -10.12
CA CYS A 540 21.19 6.48 -10.98
C CYS A 540 20.19 7.60 -11.25
N THR A 541 19.48 7.48 -12.38
CA THR A 541 18.35 8.34 -12.73
C THR A 541 17.08 7.54 -12.61
N PRO A 542 16.02 8.12 -11.99
CA PRO A 542 14.76 7.43 -11.84
C PRO A 542 14.11 7.12 -13.16
#